data_ae64a441a529f26bf4275d2c627a8c13
#
_entry.id   ae64a441a529f26bf4275d2c627a8c13
#
_cell.length_a   1.000
_cell.length_b   1.000
_cell.length_c   1.000
_cell.angle_alpha   90.00
_cell.angle_beta   90.00
_cell.angle_gamma   90.00
#
_symmetry.space_group_name_H-M   'P 1'
#
loop_
_entity.id
_entity.type
_entity.pdbx_description
1 polymer ?
#
loop_
_entity_poly.entity_id
_entity_poly.type
_entity_poly.pdbx_seq_one_letter_code
_entity_poly.pdbx_strand_id
1 'polypeptide(L)'
;YYYSENDSLDFTQPIKFRVYSASGDSYRDYRISVNAHKQKGNVFTWTAMRDNSNFASLTTMKTVSVGDKLFVFGTNGSQTVGYTTSITDGNSWVRLNKTFSANAYKGILSQGSKLFAVDNNQVLTSTDGNTWAVVATNGNLKQLVAASSSELFALTTNDKLVVSKDGGLTWANESLDSDASYLPVNNVSYVLSSATGNENVSHVMLVGQTAAGKSVVWTRLSDSNTSSIANQWTLVESNMSRYLLPVYKHLTVVRYDNAALAMGLTASNEAAQMLLSRDGGITWTSDAAFSYPKDVRLGNTFTAAVDKKQFVWIISGSKVWRGRLNRVAWDINLSSATE
;
A
#
# COMPACT_ATOMS: atom_id res chain seq x y z
N TYR A 1 17.89 17.57 -46.16
CA TYR A 1 18.92 16.74 -45.56
C TYR A 1 18.33 15.39 -45.18
N TYR A 2 18.95 14.30 -45.62
CA TYR A 2 18.49 12.95 -45.25
C TYR A 2 19.41 12.44 -44.16
N TYR A 3 18.78 12.01 -43.05
CA TYR A 3 19.51 11.44 -41.91
C TYR A 3 19.83 9.97 -42.16
N SER A 4 21.03 9.55 -41.77
CA SER A 4 21.44 8.16 -41.73
C SER A 4 21.58 7.69 -40.27
N GLU A 5 21.66 6.39 -40.05
CA GLU A 5 21.87 5.80 -38.72
C GLU A 5 23.18 6.21 -38.04
N ASN A 6 24.13 6.73 -38.83
CA ASN A 6 25.44 7.18 -38.37
C ASN A 6 25.47 8.69 -38.03
N ASP A 7 24.39 9.42 -38.26
CA ASP A 7 24.36 10.85 -38.02
C ASP A 7 24.16 11.15 -36.53
N SER A 8 24.97 12.08 -36.01
CA SER A 8 24.77 12.63 -34.68
C SER A 8 23.79 13.80 -34.72
N LEU A 9 22.79 13.80 -33.86
CA LEU A 9 21.79 14.85 -33.76
C LEU A 9 21.95 15.65 -32.46
N ASP A 10 21.90 16.98 -32.56
CA ASP A 10 21.91 17.87 -31.40
C ASP A 10 20.49 18.15 -30.95
N PHE A 11 20.08 17.54 -29.83
CA PHE A 11 18.80 17.74 -29.20
C PHE A 11 18.78 18.83 -28.06
N THR A 12 19.78 19.70 -28.05
CA THR A 12 19.76 20.89 -27.14
C THR A 12 18.56 21.80 -27.43
N GLN A 13 18.05 21.73 -28.67
CA GLN A 13 16.79 22.35 -29.10
C GLN A 13 15.89 21.31 -29.79
N PRO A 14 14.56 21.52 -29.79
CA PRO A 14 13.67 20.63 -30.51
C PRO A 14 14.00 20.56 -32.01
N ILE A 15 14.12 19.35 -32.54
CA ILE A 15 14.37 19.11 -33.95
C ILE A 15 13.08 18.76 -34.68
N LYS A 16 12.89 19.28 -35.88
CA LYS A 16 11.77 18.93 -36.75
C LYS A 16 12.25 17.86 -37.76
N PHE A 17 11.53 16.77 -37.82
CA PHE A 17 11.72 15.71 -38.81
C PHE A 17 10.52 15.68 -39.73
N ARG A 18 10.84 15.55 -41.04
CA ARG A 18 9.83 15.28 -42.05
C ARG A 18 9.98 13.85 -42.53
N VAL A 19 8.95 13.07 -42.37
CA VAL A 19 8.90 11.68 -42.81
C VAL A 19 8.02 11.62 -44.04
N TYR A 20 8.53 11.14 -45.14
CA TYR A 20 7.82 10.96 -46.40
C TYR A 20 7.21 9.56 -46.49
N SER A 21 6.11 9.43 -47.22
CA SER A 21 5.60 8.12 -47.62
C SER A 21 6.59 7.41 -48.54
N ALA A 22 6.46 6.10 -48.67
CA ALA A 22 7.31 5.32 -49.56
C ALA A 22 7.18 5.77 -51.04
N SER A 23 6.03 6.32 -51.46
CA SER A 23 5.78 6.91 -52.75
C SER A 23 6.37 8.33 -52.93
N GLY A 24 6.70 8.99 -51.83
CA GLY A 24 7.14 10.38 -51.84
C GLY A 24 6.05 11.43 -51.99
N ASP A 25 4.78 11.02 -52.20
CA ASP A 25 3.67 11.92 -52.54
C ASP A 25 3.05 12.62 -51.32
N SER A 26 3.37 12.14 -50.13
CA SER A 26 2.87 12.72 -48.86
C SER A 26 3.95 12.74 -47.79
N TYR A 27 3.82 13.63 -46.84
CA TYR A 27 4.73 13.72 -45.71
C TYR A 27 4.00 14.04 -44.43
N ARG A 28 4.66 13.76 -43.30
CA ARG A 28 4.25 14.17 -41.95
C ARG A 28 5.44 14.79 -41.23
N ASP A 29 5.20 15.95 -40.64
CA ASP A 29 6.17 16.64 -39.80
C ASP A 29 6.04 16.24 -38.34
N TYR A 30 7.16 15.90 -37.74
CA TYR A 30 7.29 15.57 -36.32
C TYR A 30 8.22 16.58 -35.67
N ARG A 31 7.87 17.02 -34.45
CA ARG A 31 8.75 17.80 -33.59
C ARG A 31 9.19 16.91 -32.43
N ILE A 32 10.48 16.64 -32.30
CA ILE A 32 11.05 15.85 -31.25
C ILE A 32 11.78 16.77 -30.27
N SER A 33 11.44 16.68 -28.98
CA SER A 33 12.13 17.34 -27.87
C SER A 33 12.68 16.27 -26.95
N VAL A 34 13.95 16.36 -26.62
CA VAL A 34 14.58 15.44 -25.66
C VAL A 34 14.79 16.18 -24.33
N ASN A 35 14.20 15.66 -23.29
CA ASN A 35 14.43 16.14 -21.93
C ASN A 35 15.42 15.21 -21.23
N ALA A 36 16.67 15.66 -21.07
CA ALA A 36 17.65 14.91 -20.31
C ALA A 36 17.32 14.96 -18.81
N HIS A 37 17.04 13.80 -18.22
CA HIS A 37 16.87 13.70 -16.78
C HIS A 37 18.21 13.84 -16.06
N LYS A 38 18.35 14.85 -15.20
CA LYS A 38 19.55 15.06 -14.37
C LYS A 38 19.55 14.22 -13.09
N GLN A 39 18.46 13.55 -12.79
CA GLN A 39 18.31 12.74 -11.58
C GLN A 39 18.79 11.30 -11.84
N LYS A 40 19.46 10.72 -10.84
CA LYS A 40 19.84 9.30 -10.89
C LYS A 40 18.57 8.44 -10.92
N GLY A 41 18.52 7.47 -11.83
CA GLY A 41 17.50 6.44 -11.85
C GLY A 41 17.64 5.47 -10.68
N ASN A 42 16.55 4.75 -10.35
CA ASN A 42 16.50 3.74 -9.30
C ASN A 42 16.93 4.26 -7.92
N VAL A 43 16.53 5.48 -7.59
CA VAL A 43 16.77 6.11 -6.29
C VAL A 43 15.45 6.58 -5.71
N PHE A 44 15.22 6.29 -4.45
CA PHE A 44 14.07 6.80 -3.72
C PHE A 44 14.34 8.27 -3.33
N THR A 45 13.45 9.17 -3.74
CA THR A 45 13.53 10.59 -3.42
C THR A 45 12.47 10.94 -2.40
N TRP A 46 12.87 11.52 -1.28
CA TRP A 46 12.00 11.93 -0.19
C TRP A 46 11.90 13.43 -0.07
N THR A 47 10.71 13.91 0.24
CA THR A 47 10.42 15.29 0.62
C THR A 47 9.89 15.28 2.04
N ALA A 48 10.55 16.01 2.94
CA ALA A 48 10.02 16.26 4.26
C ALA A 48 8.82 17.22 4.14
N MET A 49 7.71 16.83 4.73
CA MET A 49 6.53 17.68 4.86
C MET A 49 6.59 18.43 6.20
N ARG A 50 5.64 19.34 6.42
CA ARG A 50 5.55 20.04 7.69
C ARG A 50 5.25 19.07 8.83
N ASP A 51 5.97 19.20 9.94
CA ASP A 51 5.70 18.43 11.15
C ASP A 51 4.29 18.70 11.66
N ASN A 52 3.63 17.65 12.15
CA ASN A 52 2.33 17.78 12.78
C ASN A 52 2.41 17.35 14.26
N SER A 53 2.40 18.32 15.17
CA SER A 53 2.48 18.08 16.61
C SER A 53 1.33 17.23 17.16
N ASN A 54 0.16 17.20 16.49
CA ASN A 54 -0.96 16.38 16.92
C ASN A 54 -0.65 14.88 16.85
N PHE A 55 0.25 14.45 15.95
CA PHE A 55 0.65 13.05 15.86
C PHE A 55 1.56 12.60 17.00
N ALA A 56 2.28 13.55 17.63
CA ALA A 56 3.18 13.24 18.75
C ALA A 56 2.43 12.68 19.97
N SER A 57 1.14 12.98 20.12
CA SER A 57 0.30 12.46 21.20
C SER A 57 -0.24 11.04 20.94
N LEU A 58 -0.04 10.51 19.73
CA LEU A 58 -0.52 9.18 19.37
C LEU A 58 0.51 8.12 19.77
N THR A 59 0.06 7.08 20.44
CA THR A 59 0.91 5.95 20.85
C THR A 59 1.07 4.92 19.74
N THR A 60 0.12 4.86 18.82
CA THR A 60 0.18 4.05 17.60
C THR A 60 -0.80 4.61 16.57
N MET A 61 -0.55 4.37 15.30
CA MET A 61 -1.35 4.94 14.21
C MET A 61 -1.39 4.02 12.98
N LYS A 62 -2.37 4.26 12.12
CA LYS A 62 -2.54 3.62 10.81
C LYS A 62 -2.90 4.69 9.79
N THR A 63 -2.26 4.63 8.63
CA THR A 63 -2.54 5.53 7.51
C THR A 63 -3.33 4.79 6.44
N VAL A 64 -4.36 5.44 5.91
CA VAL A 64 -5.21 4.93 4.84
C VAL A 64 -5.32 6.00 3.75
N SER A 65 -5.14 5.58 2.49
CA SER A 65 -5.31 6.46 1.32
C SER A 65 -6.63 6.16 0.63
N VAL A 66 -7.43 7.20 0.37
CA VAL A 66 -8.70 7.10 -0.36
C VAL A 66 -8.83 8.28 -1.31
N GLY A 67 -8.92 8.01 -2.60
CA GLY A 67 -9.02 9.05 -3.62
C GLY A 67 -7.87 10.07 -3.54
N ASP A 68 -8.19 11.34 -3.36
CA ASP A 68 -7.23 12.45 -3.23
C ASP A 68 -6.85 12.77 -1.79
N LYS A 69 -7.23 11.91 -0.84
CA LYS A 69 -7.00 12.16 0.59
C LYS A 69 -6.17 11.07 1.24
N LEU A 70 -5.37 11.49 2.21
CA LEU A 70 -4.75 10.66 3.21
C LEU A 70 -5.46 10.83 4.54
N PHE A 71 -5.66 9.72 5.21
CA PHE A 71 -6.22 9.67 6.56
C PHE A 71 -5.22 9.01 7.49
N VAL A 72 -4.98 9.61 8.64
CA VAL A 72 -4.22 9.04 9.74
C VAL A 72 -5.18 8.81 10.89
N PHE A 73 -5.36 7.57 11.29
CA PHE A 73 -6.11 7.19 12.49
C PHE A 73 -5.13 6.68 13.53
N GLY A 74 -5.23 7.16 14.74
CA GLY A 74 -4.34 6.72 15.80
C GLY A 74 -4.98 6.86 17.18
N THR A 75 -4.41 6.17 18.14
CA THR A 75 -4.92 6.20 19.51
C THR A 75 -3.97 6.96 20.44
N ASN A 76 -4.56 7.67 21.38
CA ASN A 76 -3.86 8.26 22.53
C ASN A 76 -3.96 7.37 23.79
N GLY A 77 -4.42 6.12 23.63
CA GLY A 77 -4.65 5.16 24.70
C GLY A 77 -6.12 5.08 25.15
N SER A 78 -6.90 6.15 25.05
CA SER A 78 -8.31 6.19 25.48
C SER A 78 -9.29 6.09 24.30
N GLN A 79 -8.94 6.69 23.17
CA GLN A 79 -9.80 6.73 21.99
C GLN A 79 -8.95 6.77 20.71
N THR A 80 -9.55 6.36 19.59
CA THR A 80 -9.01 6.59 18.25
C THR A 80 -9.50 7.95 17.74
N VAL A 81 -8.56 8.76 17.30
CA VAL A 81 -8.78 10.05 16.62
C VAL A 81 -8.29 9.97 15.18
N GLY A 82 -8.81 10.81 14.31
CA GLY A 82 -8.44 10.85 12.91
C GLY A 82 -7.99 12.23 12.45
N TYR A 83 -7.14 12.24 11.44
CA TYR A 83 -6.69 13.45 10.74
C TYR A 83 -6.68 13.17 9.24
N THR A 84 -6.89 14.20 8.44
CA THR A 84 -6.87 14.09 6.98
C THR A 84 -6.10 15.23 6.33
N THR A 85 -5.50 14.93 5.20
CA THR A 85 -4.86 15.91 4.31
C THR A 85 -5.10 15.53 2.85
N SER A 86 -4.93 16.48 1.94
CA SER A 86 -4.86 16.18 0.51
C SER A 86 -3.51 15.56 0.15
N ILE A 87 -3.49 14.57 -0.76
CA ILE A 87 -2.25 13.98 -1.30
C ILE A 87 -1.41 15.00 -2.09
N THR A 88 -1.96 16.14 -2.46
CA THR A 88 -1.24 17.22 -3.15
C THR A 88 -0.64 18.24 -2.19
N ASP A 89 -1.14 18.31 -0.95
CA ASP A 89 -0.65 19.23 0.08
C ASP A 89 0.30 18.53 1.07
N GLY A 90 -0.23 17.69 1.95
CA GLY A 90 0.54 16.97 2.98
C GLY A 90 1.07 17.84 4.13
N ASN A 91 0.92 19.16 4.07
CA ASN A 91 1.39 20.10 5.08
C ASN A 91 0.26 20.59 6.01
N SER A 92 -0.98 20.54 5.53
CA SER A 92 -2.17 20.98 6.26
C SER A 92 -3.00 19.77 6.65
N TRP A 93 -3.05 19.45 7.93
CA TRP A 93 -3.81 18.32 8.46
C TRP A 93 -5.01 18.83 9.25
N VAL A 94 -6.18 18.33 8.90
CA VAL A 94 -7.45 18.67 9.56
C VAL A 94 -7.85 17.51 10.44
N ARG A 95 -8.16 17.81 11.72
CA ARG A 95 -8.71 16.81 12.64
C ARG A 95 -10.13 16.44 12.22
N LEU A 96 -10.43 15.14 12.23
CA LEU A 96 -11.76 14.63 11.99
C LEU A 96 -12.62 14.77 13.26
N ASN A 97 -13.91 15.03 13.09
CA ASN A 97 -14.84 15.21 14.21
C ASN A 97 -15.19 13.88 14.90
N LYS A 98 -15.22 12.79 14.12
CA LYS A 98 -15.55 11.45 14.65
C LYS A 98 -14.37 10.90 15.44
N THR A 99 -14.66 10.40 16.62
CA THR A 99 -13.77 9.58 17.44
C THR A 99 -14.35 8.17 17.57
N PHE A 100 -13.49 7.20 17.86
CA PHE A 100 -13.85 5.79 18.00
C PHE A 100 -13.23 5.20 19.27
N SER A 101 -13.57 3.98 19.62
CA SER A 101 -12.90 3.23 20.69
C SER A 101 -11.39 3.11 20.44
N ALA A 102 -10.60 2.93 21.49
CA ALA A 102 -9.15 3.02 21.45
C ALA A 102 -8.49 2.10 20.41
N ASN A 103 -9.06 0.95 20.11
CA ASN A 103 -8.49 -0.03 19.18
C ASN A 103 -9.07 0.02 17.75
N ALA A 104 -10.07 0.87 17.49
CA ALA A 104 -10.76 0.90 16.20
C ALA A 104 -9.81 1.25 15.02
N TYR A 105 -8.75 2.06 15.26
CA TYR A 105 -7.76 2.41 14.21
C TYR A 105 -7.18 1.19 13.51
N LYS A 106 -7.03 0.04 14.22
CA LYS A 106 -6.45 -1.18 13.66
C LYS A 106 -7.23 -1.71 12.47
N GLY A 107 -8.57 -1.62 12.54
CA GLY A 107 -9.50 -2.13 11.55
C GLY A 107 -10.03 -1.08 10.57
N ILE A 108 -9.58 0.17 10.62
CA ILE A 108 -9.99 1.15 9.63
C ILE A 108 -9.24 0.88 8.32
N LEU A 109 -9.98 0.69 7.23
CA LEU A 109 -9.44 0.43 5.91
C LEU A 109 -10.30 1.07 4.80
N SER A 110 -9.82 1.00 3.58
CA SER A 110 -10.54 1.51 2.40
C SER A 110 -10.97 0.38 1.47
N GLN A 111 -12.15 0.54 0.88
CA GLN A 111 -12.62 -0.23 -0.27
C GLN A 111 -13.22 0.73 -1.29
N GLY A 112 -12.64 0.77 -2.48
CA GLY A 112 -13.01 1.76 -3.49
C GLY A 112 -12.83 3.19 -2.96
N SER A 113 -13.89 3.98 -3.03
CA SER A 113 -13.91 5.38 -2.54
C SER A 113 -14.38 5.55 -1.10
N LYS A 114 -14.56 4.46 -0.35
CA LYS A 114 -15.12 4.48 1.01
C LYS A 114 -14.12 4.00 2.03
N LEU A 115 -14.23 4.56 3.23
CA LEU A 115 -13.63 4.04 4.45
C LEU A 115 -14.62 3.11 5.13
N PHE A 116 -14.11 2.07 5.77
CA PHE A 116 -14.85 1.14 6.61
C PHE A 116 -14.16 0.99 7.96
N ALA A 117 -14.96 0.79 9.01
CA ALA A 117 -14.48 0.56 10.37
C ALA A 117 -15.41 -0.41 11.10
N VAL A 118 -14.88 -1.08 12.11
CA VAL A 118 -15.66 -1.77 13.15
C VAL A 118 -15.44 -1.04 14.46
N ASP A 119 -16.49 -0.56 15.07
CA ASP A 119 -16.46 0.12 16.36
C ASP A 119 -17.76 -0.10 17.13
N ASN A 120 -17.67 -0.37 18.43
CA ASN A 120 -18.84 -0.56 19.32
C ASN A 120 -19.90 -1.51 18.74
N ASN A 121 -19.48 -2.68 18.24
CA ASN A 121 -20.35 -3.68 17.62
C ASN A 121 -21.05 -3.21 16.33
N GLN A 122 -20.59 -2.15 15.72
CA GLN A 122 -21.13 -1.63 14.47
C GLN A 122 -20.10 -1.71 13.36
N VAL A 123 -20.55 -2.06 12.16
CA VAL A 123 -19.83 -1.86 10.91
C VAL A 123 -20.21 -0.48 10.40
N LEU A 124 -19.22 0.36 10.20
CA LEU A 124 -19.38 1.77 9.84
C LEU A 124 -18.74 2.02 8.46
N THR A 125 -19.32 2.93 7.69
CA THR A 125 -18.75 3.39 6.42
C THR A 125 -18.79 4.90 6.31
N SER A 126 -17.80 5.46 5.59
CA SER A 126 -17.70 6.91 5.36
C SER A 126 -17.04 7.19 4.00
N THR A 127 -17.38 8.31 3.36
CA THR A 127 -16.72 8.83 2.15
C THR A 127 -15.79 10.01 2.45
N ASP A 128 -15.91 10.62 3.61
CA ASP A 128 -15.19 11.85 3.98
C ASP A 128 -14.34 11.72 5.26
N GLY A 129 -14.52 10.63 6.03
CA GLY A 129 -13.90 10.39 7.33
C GLY A 129 -14.56 11.11 8.50
N ASN A 130 -15.46 12.06 8.26
CA ASN A 130 -16.17 12.83 9.29
C ASN A 130 -17.56 12.27 9.58
N THR A 131 -18.31 11.98 8.53
CA THR A 131 -19.68 11.44 8.62
C THR A 131 -19.61 9.94 8.40
N TRP A 132 -20.09 9.20 9.38
CA TRP A 132 -20.10 7.74 9.38
C TRP A 132 -21.50 7.21 9.49
N ALA A 133 -21.89 6.38 8.55
CA ALA A 133 -23.15 5.66 8.54
C ALA A 133 -22.97 4.24 9.09
N VAL A 134 -23.92 3.77 9.86
CA VAL A 134 -24.00 2.37 10.31
C VAL A 134 -24.47 1.52 9.14
N VAL A 135 -23.68 0.52 8.78
CA VAL A 135 -24.02 -0.50 7.77
C VAL A 135 -24.78 -1.64 8.44
N ALA A 136 -24.23 -2.16 9.54
CA ALA A 136 -24.82 -3.26 10.30
C ALA A 136 -24.37 -3.21 11.75
N THR A 137 -25.14 -3.89 12.64
CA THR A 137 -24.71 -4.18 14.01
C THR A 137 -24.28 -5.64 14.08
N ASN A 138 -23.04 -5.89 14.51
CA ASN A 138 -22.50 -7.24 14.65
C ASN A 138 -21.47 -7.30 15.79
N GLY A 139 -21.90 -7.81 16.95
CA GLY A 139 -21.06 -7.94 18.14
C GLY A 139 -19.97 -9.00 18.06
N ASN A 140 -19.96 -9.82 17.01
CA ASN A 140 -18.95 -10.85 16.82
C ASN A 140 -17.70 -10.35 16.07
N LEU A 141 -17.73 -9.16 15.50
CA LEU A 141 -16.59 -8.60 14.77
C LEU A 141 -15.65 -7.85 15.71
N LYS A 142 -14.36 -8.12 15.56
CA LYS A 142 -13.28 -7.46 16.28
C LYS A 142 -12.66 -6.33 15.47
N GLN A 143 -12.26 -6.61 14.23
CA GLN A 143 -11.65 -5.63 13.33
C GLN A 143 -11.69 -6.08 11.88
N LEU A 144 -11.75 -5.13 10.95
CA LEU A 144 -11.49 -5.40 9.53
C LEU A 144 -9.98 -5.61 9.31
N VAL A 145 -9.62 -6.54 8.42
CA VAL A 145 -8.21 -6.89 8.17
C VAL A 145 -7.78 -6.72 6.72
N ALA A 146 -8.70 -6.86 5.77
CA ALA A 146 -8.43 -6.67 4.35
C ALA A 146 -9.71 -6.28 3.60
N ALA A 147 -9.53 -5.81 2.37
CA ALA A 147 -10.60 -5.61 1.40
C ALA A 147 -10.10 -5.98 0.01
N SER A 148 -10.99 -6.51 -0.83
CA SER A 148 -10.83 -6.57 -2.28
C SER A 148 -11.76 -5.56 -2.95
N SER A 149 -11.89 -5.60 -4.27
CA SER A 149 -12.86 -4.75 -4.98
C SER A 149 -14.31 -4.99 -4.55
N SER A 150 -14.65 -6.23 -4.14
CA SER A 150 -16.01 -6.69 -3.84
C SER A 150 -16.21 -7.30 -2.45
N GLU A 151 -15.14 -7.58 -1.71
CA GLU A 151 -15.20 -8.30 -0.44
C GLU A 151 -14.51 -7.52 0.67
N LEU A 152 -15.08 -7.59 1.88
CA LEU A 152 -14.45 -7.14 3.12
C LEU A 152 -14.10 -8.36 3.97
N PHE A 153 -12.92 -8.36 4.58
CA PHE A 153 -12.48 -9.43 5.48
C PHE A 153 -12.30 -8.89 6.88
N ALA A 154 -12.73 -9.67 7.86
CA ALA A 154 -12.66 -9.29 9.28
C ALA A 154 -12.20 -10.45 10.15
N LEU A 155 -11.60 -10.12 11.29
CA LEU A 155 -11.44 -11.05 12.41
C LEU A 155 -12.64 -10.91 13.35
N THR A 156 -13.13 -12.03 13.83
CA THR A 156 -14.12 -12.07 14.90
C THR A 156 -13.46 -11.90 16.27
N THR A 157 -14.26 -11.72 17.31
CA THR A 157 -13.81 -11.67 18.70
C THR A 157 -13.09 -12.96 19.16
N ASN A 158 -13.33 -14.07 18.45
CA ASN A 158 -12.66 -15.36 18.67
C ASN A 158 -11.54 -15.62 17.64
N ASP A 159 -11.02 -14.57 17.00
CA ASP A 159 -9.94 -14.59 16.03
C ASP A 159 -10.19 -15.52 14.81
N LYS A 160 -11.45 -15.73 14.43
CA LYS A 160 -11.83 -16.40 13.18
C LYS A 160 -11.88 -15.40 12.05
N LEU A 161 -11.47 -15.82 10.86
CA LEU A 161 -11.54 -14.99 9.66
C LEU A 161 -12.92 -15.15 9.00
N VAL A 162 -13.54 -14.03 8.68
CA VAL A 162 -14.86 -13.97 8.04
C VAL A 162 -14.84 -12.99 6.86
N VAL A 163 -15.75 -13.20 5.90
CA VAL A 163 -15.91 -12.38 4.71
C VAL A 163 -17.32 -11.81 4.61
N SER A 164 -17.42 -10.58 4.13
CA SER A 164 -18.65 -9.95 3.67
C SER A 164 -18.53 -9.66 2.17
N LYS A 165 -19.57 -10.02 1.41
CA LYS A 165 -19.69 -9.77 -0.03
C LYS A 165 -20.74 -8.70 -0.37
N ASP A 166 -21.33 -8.09 0.64
CA ASP A 166 -22.43 -7.14 0.55
C ASP A 166 -22.12 -5.81 1.27
N GLY A 167 -20.83 -5.46 1.32
CA GLY A 167 -20.38 -4.20 1.91
C GLY A 167 -20.46 -4.13 3.43
N GLY A 168 -20.44 -5.28 4.11
CA GLY A 168 -20.43 -5.36 5.58
C GLY A 168 -21.77 -5.66 6.22
N LEU A 169 -22.83 -5.94 5.43
CA LEU A 169 -24.16 -6.27 5.95
C LEU A 169 -24.17 -7.67 6.56
N THR A 170 -23.70 -8.67 5.85
CA THR A 170 -23.65 -10.07 6.31
C THR A 170 -22.23 -10.62 6.24
N TRP A 171 -21.96 -11.63 7.07
CA TRP A 171 -20.64 -12.20 7.23
C TRP A 171 -20.69 -13.73 7.26
N ALA A 172 -19.79 -14.37 6.50
CA ALA A 172 -19.63 -15.82 6.43
C ALA A 172 -18.20 -16.22 6.85
N ASN A 173 -18.05 -17.42 7.39
CA ASN A 173 -16.71 -17.94 7.72
C ASN A 173 -15.89 -18.17 6.47
N GLU A 174 -14.60 -17.87 6.54
CA GLU A 174 -13.62 -18.18 5.51
C GLU A 174 -13.00 -19.57 5.74
N SER A 175 -12.60 -20.20 4.63
CA SER A 175 -11.87 -21.46 4.65
C SER A 175 -10.36 -21.16 4.74
N LEU A 176 -9.67 -21.89 5.60
CA LEU A 176 -8.23 -21.80 5.79
C LEU A 176 -7.60 -23.17 5.48
N ASP A 177 -6.42 -23.19 4.88
CA ASP A 177 -5.66 -24.44 4.65
C ASP A 177 -4.80 -24.85 5.87
N SER A 178 -4.68 -23.97 6.84
CA SER A 178 -3.86 -24.15 8.04
C SER A 178 -4.59 -23.68 9.29
N ASP A 179 -3.99 -23.94 10.46
CA ASP A 179 -4.59 -23.62 11.74
C ASP A 179 -4.80 -22.11 11.93
N ALA A 180 -5.95 -21.71 12.47
CA ALA A 180 -6.31 -20.32 12.71
C ALA A 180 -5.39 -19.58 13.68
N SER A 181 -4.62 -20.27 14.51
CA SER A 181 -3.61 -19.67 15.39
C SER A 181 -2.47 -18.97 14.63
N TYR A 182 -2.31 -19.29 13.32
CA TYR A 182 -1.39 -18.59 12.42
C TYR A 182 -2.01 -17.34 11.78
N LEU A 183 -3.26 -16.99 12.05
CA LEU A 183 -3.82 -15.73 11.54
C LEU A 183 -3.09 -14.53 12.15
N PRO A 184 -2.84 -13.48 11.37
CA PRO A 184 -2.27 -12.25 11.89
C PRO A 184 -3.32 -11.46 12.67
N VAL A 185 -3.03 -11.17 13.93
CA VAL A 185 -3.92 -10.42 14.83
C VAL A 185 -3.34 -9.08 15.26
N ASN A 186 -2.03 -8.88 15.03
CA ASN A 186 -1.30 -7.65 15.35
C ASN A 186 -0.59 -7.11 14.10
N ASN A 187 -0.45 -5.77 14.01
CA ASN A 187 0.21 -5.07 12.91
C ASN A 187 -0.28 -5.53 11.53
N VAL A 188 -1.60 -5.70 11.41
CA VAL A 188 -2.20 -6.29 10.22
C VAL A 188 -2.23 -5.28 9.09
N SER A 189 -1.66 -5.69 7.96
CA SER A 189 -1.70 -5.00 6.67
C SER A 189 -2.24 -5.94 5.60
N TYR A 190 -2.76 -5.38 4.51
CA TYR A 190 -3.11 -6.16 3.34
C TYR A 190 -2.58 -5.50 2.06
N VAL A 191 -2.34 -6.31 1.06
CA VAL A 191 -1.89 -5.88 -0.27
C VAL A 191 -2.78 -6.51 -1.32
N LEU A 192 -3.22 -5.71 -2.27
CA LEU A 192 -3.96 -6.18 -3.43
C LEU A 192 -3.05 -6.16 -4.66
N SER A 193 -3.09 -7.23 -5.44
CA SER A 193 -2.52 -7.26 -6.78
C SER A 193 -3.52 -7.88 -7.75
N SER A 194 -3.53 -7.42 -8.99
CA SER A 194 -4.33 -8.05 -10.04
C SER A 194 -3.72 -9.40 -10.41
N ALA A 195 -4.54 -10.39 -10.67
CA ALA A 195 -4.05 -11.65 -11.25
C ALA A 195 -3.66 -11.41 -12.71
N THR A 196 -2.57 -12.03 -13.15
CA THR A 196 -2.12 -11.93 -14.53
C THR A 196 -3.15 -12.54 -15.47
N GLY A 197 -3.63 -11.76 -16.43
CA GLY A 197 -4.57 -12.20 -17.47
C GLY A 197 -6.03 -12.23 -17.06
N ASN A 198 -6.40 -11.81 -15.84
CA ASN A 198 -7.80 -11.70 -15.43
C ASN A 198 -8.00 -10.48 -14.52
N GLU A 199 -8.59 -9.41 -15.07
CA GLU A 199 -8.84 -8.15 -14.35
C GLU A 199 -9.90 -8.28 -13.23
N ASN A 200 -10.74 -9.30 -13.29
CA ASN A 200 -11.78 -9.55 -12.29
C ASN A 200 -11.26 -10.29 -11.06
N VAL A 201 -10.06 -10.84 -11.14
CA VAL A 201 -9.43 -11.59 -10.06
C VAL A 201 -8.37 -10.74 -9.38
N SER A 202 -8.50 -10.57 -8.08
CA SER A 202 -7.51 -9.93 -7.22
C SER A 202 -6.82 -10.99 -6.36
N HIS A 203 -5.51 -10.89 -6.27
CA HIS A 203 -4.74 -11.60 -5.27
C HIS A 203 -4.68 -10.76 -4.00
N VAL A 204 -5.28 -11.23 -2.93
CA VAL A 204 -5.30 -10.59 -1.62
C VAL A 204 -4.21 -11.24 -0.77
N MET A 205 -3.25 -10.46 -0.31
CA MET A 205 -2.22 -10.87 0.63
C MET A 205 -2.48 -10.20 1.98
N LEU A 206 -2.64 -10.99 3.02
CA LEU A 206 -2.81 -10.56 4.40
C LEU A 206 -1.49 -10.81 5.14
N VAL A 207 -0.93 -9.77 5.72
CA VAL A 207 0.38 -9.79 6.38
C VAL A 207 0.26 -9.21 7.78
N GLY A 208 0.97 -9.79 8.73
CA GLY A 208 1.01 -9.25 10.08
C GLY A 208 1.69 -10.21 11.04
N GLN A 209 1.32 -10.13 12.30
CA GLN A 209 1.93 -10.94 13.36
C GLN A 209 0.85 -11.76 14.08
N THR A 210 1.13 -13.02 14.33
CA THR A 210 0.29 -13.88 15.15
C THR A 210 0.20 -13.39 16.60
N ALA A 211 -0.66 -13.99 17.40
CA ALA A 211 -0.72 -13.73 18.84
C ALA A 211 0.61 -14.01 19.55
N ALA A 212 1.39 -14.97 19.05
CA ALA A 212 2.74 -15.30 19.54
C ALA A 212 3.83 -14.33 19.03
N GLY A 213 3.49 -13.31 18.23
CA GLY A 213 4.41 -12.30 17.70
C GLY A 213 5.23 -12.75 16.48
N LYS A 214 4.92 -13.89 15.86
CA LYS A 214 5.59 -14.38 14.64
C LYS A 214 5.00 -13.66 13.42
N SER A 215 5.86 -13.17 12.52
CA SER A 215 5.40 -12.63 11.22
C SER A 215 4.84 -13.75 10.35
N VAL A 216 3.70 -13.50 9.72
CA VAL A 216 2.99 -14.44 8.87
C VAL A 216 2.40 -13.76 7.65
N VAL A 217 2.22 -14.53 6.60
CA VAL A 217 1.61 -14.12 5.35
C VAL A 217 0.55 -15.14 4.96
N TRP A 218 -0.63 -14.66 4.59
CA TRP A 218 -1.70 -15.46 4.03
C TRP A 218 -2.11 -14.88 2.69
N THR A 219 -2.50 -15.73 1.77
CA THR A 219 -2.95 -15.30 0.44
C THR A 219 -4.28 -15.94 0.07
N ARG A 220 -5.06 -15.22 -0.73
CA ARG A 220 -6.33 -15.68 -1.27
C ARG A 220 -6.60 -15.02 -2.61
N LEU A 221 -7.22 -15.74 -3.52
CA LEU A 221 -7.81 -15.15 -4.72
C LEU A 221 -9.23 -14.64 -4.42
N SER A 222 -9.55 -13.45 -4.88
CA SER A 222 -10.86 -12.83 -4.79
C SER A 222 -11.35 -12.53 -6.20
N ASP A 223 -12.48 -13.12 -6.60
CA ASP A 223 -13.11 -12.91 -7.91
C ASP A 223 -14.34 -12.03 -7.75
N SER A 224 -14.41 -10.92 -8.49
CA SER A 224 -15.56 -10.02 -8.48
C SER A 224 -16.76 -10.57 -9.24
N ASN A 225 -16.59 -11.57 -10.11
CA ASN A 225 -17.62 -12.12 -11.00
C ASN A 225 -18.21 -13.46 -10.58
N THR A 226 -17.81 -14.02 -9.44
CA THR A 226 -18.31 -15.28 -8.85
C THR A 226 -17.45 -16.54 -8.98
N SER A 227 -17.35 -17.22 -7.90
CA SER A 227 -17.46 -18.66 -7.54
C SER A 227 -16.70 -19.75 -8.31
N SER A 228 -15.91 -19.51 -9.33
CA SER A 228 -15.13 -20.57 -10.01
C SER A 228 -13.74 -20.78 -9.39
N ILE A 229 -13.31 -19.93 -8.47
CA ILE A 229 -12.01 -20.01 -7.82
C ILE A 229 -12.19 -20.52 -6.40
N ALA A 230 -11.33 -21.44 -5.99
CA ALA A 230 -11.30 -21.92 -4.60
C ALA A 230 -11.07 -20.73 -3.64
N ASN A 231 -12.10 -20.37 -2.90
CA ASN A 231 -12.11 -19.27 -1.93
C ASN A 231 -11.47 -19.71 -0.60
N GLN A 232 -10.21 -20.17 -0.65
CA GLN A 232 -9.48 -20.62 0.53
C GLN A 232 -8.28 -19.73 0.75
N TRP A 233 -8.08 -19.35 1.99
CA TRP A 233 -6.85 -18.69 2.42
C TRP A 233 -5.74 -19.70 2.59
N THR A 234 -4.60 -19.41 2.01
CA THR A 234 -3.41 -20.27 2.04
C THR A 234 -2.32 -19.60 2.86
N LEU A 235 -1.80 -20.30 3.86
CA LEU A 235 -0.64 -19.86 4.62
C LEU A 235 0.60 -19.95 3.75
N VAL A 236 1.29 -18.82 3.59
CA VAL A 236 2.54 -18.78 2.83
C VAL A 236 3.68 -19.22 3.71
N GLU A 237 4.27 -20.38 3.39
CA GLU A 237 5.43 -20.92 4.05
C GLU A 237 6.67 -20.82 3.16
N SER A 238 7.80 -20.46 3.75
CA SER A 238 9.09 -20.49 3.08
C SER A 238 10.04 -21.41 3.83
N ASN A 239 10.67 -22.32 3.12
CA ASN A 239 11.67 -23.24 3.68
C ASN A 239 13.04 -22.58 3.94
N MET A 240 13.20 -21.31 3.50
CA MET A 240 14.45 -20.58 3.62
C MET A 240 14.33 -19.45 4.63
N SER A 241 14.79 -19.67 5.85
CA SER A 241 14.69 -18.71 6.96
C SER A 241 15.22 -17.30 6.63
N ARG A 242 16.24 -17.20 5.75
CA ARG A 242 16.84 -15.92 5.34
C ARG A 242 15.92 -15.02 4.50
N TYR A 243 14.84 -15.58 3.95
CA TYR A 243 13.88 -14.85 3.11
C TYR A 243 12.53 -14.64 3.81
N LEU A 244 12.40 -15.01 5.07
CA LEU A 244 11.20 -14.76 5.85
C LEU A 244 11.08 -13.26 6.18
N LEU A 245 9.86 -12.79 6.31
CA LEU A 245 9.59 -11.45 6.83
C LEU A 245 9.98 -11.39 8.32
N PRO A 246 10.94 -10.55 8.71
CA PRO A 246 11.31 -10.39 10.11
C PRO A 246 10.17 -9.77 10.94
N VAL A 247 10.28 -9.88 12.25
CA VAL A 247 9.36 -9.21 13.16
C VAL A 247 9.74 -7.73 13.28
N TYR A 248 8.88 -6.85 12.77
CA TYR A 248 9.02 -5.40 12.90
C TYR A 248 8.00 -4.85 13.88
N LYS A 249 8.41 -3.89 14.70
CA LYS A 249 7.45 -3.04 15.41
C LYS A 249 6.73 -2.15 14.41
N HIS A 250 5.44 -1.96 14.60
CA HIS A 250 4.60 -1.17 13.69
C HIS A 250 4.73 -1.61 12.22
N LEU A 251 4.85 -2.92 11.99
CA LEU A 251 4.93 -3.48 10.65
C LEU A 251 3.79 -2.90 9.80
N THR A 252 4.17 -2.31 8.68
CA THR A 252 3.26 -1.81 7.67
C THR A 252 3.70 -2.36 6.31
N VAL A 253 2.78 -3.01 5.62
CA VAL A 253 3.04 -3.54 4.27
C VAL A 253 2.10 -2.85 3.29
N VAL A 254 2.65 -2.31 2.22
CA VAL A 254 1.92 -1.59 1.18
C VAL A 254 2.26 -2.14 -0.19
N ARG A 255 1.35 -1.99 -1.17
CA ARG A 255 1.68 -2.26 -2.56
C ARG A 255 2.45 -1.09 -3.14
N TYR A 256 3.65 -1.33 -3.63
CA TYR A 256 4.47 -0.34 -4.30
C TYR A 256 5.41 -0.99 -5.32
N ASP A 257 5.59 -0.37 -6.49
CA ASP A 257 6.51 -0.85 -7.54
C ASP A 257 6.30 -2.34 -7.90
N ASN A 258 5.04 -2.75 -8.07
CA ASN A 258 4.62 -4.12 -8.34
C ASN A 258 5.08 -5.17 -7.30
N ALA A 259 5.38 -4.73 -6.09
CA ALA A 259 5.77 -5.57 -4.96
C ALA A 259 4.91 -5.27 -3.73
N ALA A 260 4.94 -6.17 -2.76
CA ALA A 260 4.62 -5.87 -1.38
C ALA A 260 5.87 -5.28 -0.72
N LEU A 261 5.78 -4.03 -0.27
CA LEU A 261 6.86 -3.32 0.42
C LEU A 261 6.60 -3.32 1.92
N ALA A 262 7.44 -4.02 2.68
CA ALA A 262 7.40 -4.07 4.14
C ALA A 262 8.31 -3.00 4.75
N MET A 263 7.77 -2.27 5.69
CA MET A 263 8.41 -1.19 6.45
C MET A 263 8.05 -1.31 7.93
N GLY A 264 8.82 -0.69 8.80
CA GLY A 264 8.55 -0.67 10.23
C GLY A 264 9.77 -0.26 11.04
N LEU A 265 9.73 -0.57 12.33
CA LEU A 265 10.82 -0.30 13.24
C LEU A 265 11.46 -1.59 13.76
N THR A 266 12.74 -1.53 14.07
CA THR A 266 13.44 -2.57 14.82
C THR A 266 12.98 -2.62 16.28
N ALA A 267 13.43 -3.60 17.04
CA ALA A 267 13.18 -3.67 18.48
C ALA A 267 13.72 -2.45 19.24
N SER A 268 14.80 -1.82 18.74
CA SER A 268 15.39 -0.59 19.27
C SER A 268 14.75 0.73 18.79
N ASN A 269 13.63 0.66 18.07
CA ASN A 269 12.92 1.79 17.44
C ASN A 269 13.72 2.51 16.36
N GLU A 270 14.65 1.83 15.72
CA GLU A 270 15.32 2.33 14.51
C GLU A 270 14.55 1.92 13.27
N ALA A 271 14.82 2.57 12.13
CA ALA A 271 14.24 2.16 10.86
C ALA A 271 14.67 0.71 10.51
N ALA A 272 13.69 -0.18 10.40
CA ALA A 272 13.94 -1.53 9.95
C ALA A 272 14.26 -1.53 8.44
N GLN A 273 15.04 -2.49 7.96
CA GLN A 273 15.33 -2.61 6.53
C GLN A 273 14.04 -2.71 5.72
N MET A 274 13.91 -1.93 4.66
CA MET A 274 12.81 -2.11 3.71
C MET A 274 12.98 -3.42 2.96
N LEU A 275 11.94 -4.23 2.92
CA LEU A 275 11.94 -5.52 2.23
C LEU A 275 10.81 -5.56 1.22
N LEU A 276 11.08 -6.21 0.10
CA LEU A 276 10.12 -6.40 -0.99
C LEU A 276 9.85 -7.88 -1.20
N SER A 277 8.59 -8.18 -1.45
CA SER A 277 8.16 -9.47 -1.98
C SER A 277 7.46 -9.26 -3.32
N ARG A 278 7.92 -9.97 -4.36
CA ARG A 278 7.33 -9.94 -5.71
C ARG A 278 6.65 -11.26 -6.06
N ASP A 279 6.67 -12.21 -5.16
CA ASP A 279 6.23 -13.61 -5.30
C ASP A 279 5.09 -13.99 -4.34
N GLY A 280 4.28 -13.02 -3.95
CA GLY A 280 3.13 -13.28 -3.07
C GLY A 280 3.47 -13.52 -1.60
N GLY A 281 4.64 -13.06 -1.14
CA GLY A 281 5.06 -13.19 0.27
C GLY A 281 5.96 -14.37 0.56
N ILE A 282 6.34 -15.16 -0.46
CA ILE A 282 7.22 -16.34 -0.29
C ILE A 282 8.62 -15.90 0.08
N THR A 283 9.17 -14.90 -0.62
CA THR A 283 10.49 -14.35 -0.32
C THR A 283 10.44 -12.84 -0.08
N TRP A 284 11.22 -12.39 0.90
CA TRP A 284 11.38 -10.98 1.25
C TRP A 284 12.84 -10.60 1.12
N THR A 285 13.14 -9.69 0.23
CA THR A 285 14.51 -9.26 -0.11
C THR A 285 14.65 -7.76 -0.05
N SER A 286 15.85 -7.29 0.24
CA SER A 286 16.18 -5.87 0.16
C SER A 286 16.59 -5.48 -1.26
N ASP A 287 16.30 -4.24 -1.62
CA ASP A 287 16.76 -3.61 -2.85
C ASP A 287 17.39 -2.26 -2.49
N ALA A 288 18.61 -2.01 -2.95
CA ALA A 288 19.37 -0.80 -2.64
C ALA A 288 18.68 0.50 -3.12
N ALA A 289 17.75 0.40 -4.08
CA ALA A 289 16.94 1.52 -4.53
C ALA A 289 15.93 2.00 -3.49
N PHE A 290 15.58 1.13 -2.50
CA PHE A 290 14.60 1.40 -1.47
C PHE A 290 15.29 1.79 -0.17
N SER A 291 15.15 3.04 0.21
CA SER A 291 15.71 3.57 1.44
C SER A 291 14.76 4.54 2.12
N TYR A 292 14.83 4.62 3.43
CA TYR A 292 14.13 5.67 4.19
C TYR A 292 14.72 7.05 3.87
N PRO A 293 13.99 8.14 4.21
CA PRO A 293 14.56 9.48 4.16
C PRO A 293 15.89 9.51 4.92
N LYS A 294 16.88 10.25 4.42
CA LYS A 294 18.14 10.47 5.14
C LYS A 294 17.87 11.25 6.42
N ASP A 295 18.67 10.99 7.44
CA ASP A 295 18.61 11.66 8.73
C ASP A 295 17.27 11.51 9.48
N VAL A 296 16.52 10.47 9.15
CA VAL A 296 15.28 10.15 9.83
C VAL A 296 15.59 9.52 11.18
N ARG A 297 15.37 10.29 12.24
CA ARG A 297 15.06 9.69 13.54
C ARG A 297 13.57 9.37 13.53
N LEU A 298 13.25 8.12 13.30
CA LEU A 298 11.90 7.64 13.47
C LEU A 298 11.56 7.70 14.97
N GLY A 299 10.36 8.20 15.29
CA GLY A 299 9.85 8.18 16.66
C GLY A 299 9.42 6.77 17.08
N ASN A 300 8.80 6.67 18.24
CA ASN A 300 8.29 5.39 18.77
C ASN A 300 7.05 4.88 18.04
N THR A 301 6.54 5.60 17.05
CA THR A 301 5.38 5.23 16.23
C THR A 301 5.76 5.27 14.77
N PHE A 302 5.12 4.43 13.98
CA PHE A 302 5.36 4.35 12.54
C PHE A 302 4.09 3.92 11.82
N THR A 303 3.82 4.52 10.67
CA THR A 303 2.83 4.06 9.70
C THR A 303 3.21 4.54 8.31
N ALA A 304 2.78 3.81 7.29
CA ALA A 304 2.98 4.21 5.91
C ALA A 304 1.74 3.91 5.06
N ALA A 305 1.60 4.62 3.95
CA ALA A 305 0.60 4.35 2.93
C ALA A 305 1.12 4.75 1.56
N VAL A 306 0.50 4.23 0.51
CA VAL A 306 0.76 4.66 -0.87
C VAL A 306 -0.49 5.37 -1.38
N ASP A 307 -0.29 6.55 -1.97
CA ASP A 307 -1.39 7.29 -2.56
C ASP A 307 -1.63 6.90 -4.03
N LYS A 308 -2.72 7.36 -4.62
CA LYS A 308 -3.08 7.05 -6.01
C LYS A 308 -2.08 7.58 -7.04
N LYS A 309 -1.21 8.54 -6.66
CA LYS A 309 -0.13 9.06 -7.50
C LYS A 309 1.18 8.28 -7.32
N GLN A 310 1.13 7.15 -6.60
CA GLN A 310 2.29 6.32 -6.32
C GLN A 310 3.37 7.03 -5.50
N PHE A 311 2.98 7.92 -4.58
CA PHE A 311 3.87 8.38 -3.53
C PHE A 311 3.71 7.51 -2.29
N VAL A 312 4.82 7.11 -1.71
CA VAL A 312 4.88 6.50 -0.38
C VAL A 312 4.91 7.62 0.65
N TRP A 313 4.00 7.55 1.59
CA TRP A 313 3.94 8.42 2.74
C TRP A 313 4.41 7.68 3.97
N ILE A 314 5.30 8.28 4.74
CA ILE A 314 5.75 7.79 6.04
C ILE A 314 5.40 8.82 7.09
N ILE A 315 4.80 8.36 8.18
CA ILE A 315 4.49 9.17 9.35
C ILE A 315 5.08 8.47 10.56
N SER A 316 5.90 9.20 11.32
CA SER A 316 6.54 8.68 12.52
C SER A 316 6.70 9.79 13.56
N GLY A 317 6.11 9.60 14.73
CA GLY A 317 5.97 10.70 15.69
C GLY A 317 5.26 11.89 15.04
N SER A 318 5.80 13.08 15.15
CA SER A 318 5.29 14.31 14.50
C SER A 318 5.71 14.46 13.04
N LYS A 319 6.63 13.64 12.57
CA LYS A 319 7.28 13.78 11.26
C LYS A 319 6.45 13.16 10.15
N VAL A 320 6.44 13.81 9.00
CA VAL A 320 5.76 13.38 7.80
C VAL A 320 6.71 13.47 6.61
N TRP A 321 6.82 12.41 5.83
CA TRP A 321 7.57 12.39 4.58
C TRP A 321 6.72 11.85 3.45
N ARG A 322 6.99 12.37 2.27
CA ARG A 322 6.43 11.86 1.02
C ARG A 322 7.56 11.52 0.07
N GLY A 323 7.58 10.30 -0.44
CA GLY A 323 8.66 9.85 -1.32
C GLY A 323 8.17 9.08 -2.52
N ARG A 324 9.03 9.00 -3.52
CA ARG A 324 8.79 8.24 -4.73
C ARG A 324 10.09 7.66 -5.26
N LEU A 325 10.03 6.42 -5.73
CA LEU A 325 11.11 5.81 -6.47
C LEU A 325 11.18 6.44 -7.86
N ASN A 326 12.35 6.99 -8.20
CA ASN A 326 12.60 7.50 -9.54
C ASN A 326 13.02 6.33 -10.45
N ARG A 327 12.07 5.82 -11.21
CA ARG A 327 12.33 4.88 -12.30
C ARG A 327 12.59 5.69 -13.56
N VAL A 328 13.83 6.09 -13.81
CA VAL A 328 14.23 6.59 -15.14
C VAL A 328 14.21 5.40 -16.08
N ALA A 329 13.28 5.43 -17.00
CA ALA A 329 12.95 4.35 -17.89
C ALA A 329 14.14 3.85 -18.71
N TRP A 330 14.63 2.72 -18.43
CA TRP A 330 15.09 1.69 -19.35
C TRP A 330 15.07 0.42 -18.51
N ASP A 331 14.16 -0.44 -18.84
CA ASP A 331 14.22 -1.79 -18.32
C ASP A 331 15.43 -2.43 -19.01
N ILE A 332 16.49 -2.63 -18.25
CA ILE A 332 17.71 -3.28 -18.72
C ILE A 332 17.40 -4.67 -19.35
N ASN A 333 16.26 -5.23 -19.02
CA ASN A 333 15.81 -6.51 -19.57
C ASN A 333 15.26 -6.41 -21.02
N LEU A 334 14.99 -5.23 -21.55
CA LEU A 334 14.60 -5.07 -22.95
C LEU A 334 15.80 -5.02 -23.91
N SER A 335 17.01 -4.75 -23.40
CA SER A 335 18.23 -4.76 -24.23
C SER A 335 18.80 -6.15 -24.49
N SER A 336 18.38 -7.17 -23.73
CA SER A 336 18.81 -8.56 -23.93
C SER A 336 17.86 -9.39 -24.82
N ALA A 337 16.77 -8.80 -25.30
CA ALA A 337 15.80 -9.48 -26.16
C ALA A 337 16.02 -9.23 -27.67
N THR A 338 17.11 -8.56 -28.03
CA THR A 338 17.47 -8.23 -29.43
C THR A 338 18.85 -8.75 -29.89
N GLU A 339 19.37 -9.81 -29.24
CA GLU A 339 20.47 -10.60 -29.77
C GLU A 339 20.03 -11.98 -30.23
#